data_874df7371dab2bb4ea3185922c5194ab
#
_entry.id   874df7371dab2bb4ea3185922c5194ab
#
_cell.length_a   1.000
_cell.length_b   1.000
_cell.length_c   1.000
_cell.angle_alpha   90.00
_cell.angle_beta   90.00
_cell.angle_gamma   90.00
#
_symmetry.space_group_name_H-M   'P 1'
#
loop_
_entity.id
_entity.type
_entity.pdbx_description
1 polymer ?
#
loop_
_entity_poly.entity_id
_entity_poly.type
_entity_poly.pdbx_seq_one_letter_code
_entity_poly.pdbx_strand_id
1 'polypeptide(L)'
;IAVYDDKELGYYRADAYASCVEDYIKYCKPSVVLVGATALGRSLAPRLATRFHTGLTADCTTLILRDTTDLVQIRPAFGGNIMAQIVTLNTRPQFATVRYKVMNAPVRSDEVTGEILTRKIPKGVAESKSSCVSVVPVPPKQSISDAEILVVGGRGLAKETDLDMIKELAKLLGGDWAVTRPLVEKGWTTNDRQIGLSGRTVRPRLIITCGVSGAIQFTACMNGSDHIVSINTDKDAPIFEVAHIGIVGDLYKVTPMLIEAIRAAKAAK
;
A
#
# COMPACT_ATOMS: atom_id res chain seq x y z
N ILE A 1 -2.94 2.30 -25.07
CA ILE A 1 -3.90 2.81 -24.07
C ILE A 1 -5.30 2.73 -24.68
N ALA A 2 -6.26 2.08 -23.99
CA ALA A 2 -7.66 2.10 -24.40
C ALA A 2 -8.41 3.22 -23.66
N VAL A 3 -9.16 4.04 -24.40
CA VAL A 3 -9.92 5.17 -23.87
C VAL A 3 -11.40 4.97 -24.13
N TYR A 4 -12.19 4.95 -23.09
CA TYR A 4 -13.65 5.02 -23.11
C TYR A 4 -14.06 6.36 -22.49
N ASP A 5 -14.40 7.34 -23.33
CA ASP A 5 -14.79 8.68 -22.90
C ASP A 5 -16.29 8.87 -23.12
N ASP A 6 -17.05 8.87 -22.05
CA ASP A 6 -18.50 9.05 -22.07
C ASP A 6 -18.99 9.62 -20.74
N LYS A 7 -20.05 10.45 -20.80
CA LYS A 7 -20.68 11.07 -19.62
C LYS A 7 -21.14 10.04 -18.58
N GLU A 8 -21.54 8.85 -19.03
CA GLU A 8 -21.99 7.76 -18.16
C GLU A 8 -20.86 7.15 -17.31
N LEU A 9 -19.59 7.46 -17.63
CA LEU A 9 -18.40 7.06 -16.87
C LEU A 9 -17.86 8.17 -15.99
N GLY A 10 -18.54 9.32 -15.90
CA GLY A 10 -18.07 10.47 -15.11
C GLY A 10 -17.90 10.18 -13.61
N TYR A 11 -18.67 9.21 -13.09
CA TYR A 11 -18.51 8.71 -11.72
C TYR A 11 -18.40 7.19 -11.73
N TYR A 12 -17.63 6.67 -10.76
CA TYR A 12 -17.42 5.24 -10.67
C TYR A 12 -18.71 4.49 -10.36
N ARG A 13 -19.10 3.64 -11.29
CA ARG A 13 -20.15 2.61 -11.12
C ARG A 13 -19.53 1.27 -11.51
N ALA A 14 -19.50 0.34 -10.56
CA ALA A 14 -18.75 -0.90 -10.72
C ALA A 14 -19.22 -1.75 -11.91
N ASP A 15 -20.49 -1.73 -12.25
CA ASP A 15 -21.10 -2.43 -13.39
C ASP A 15 -20.73 -1.78 -14.73
N ALA A 16 -20.81 -0.45 -14.84
CA ALA A 16 -20.44 0.30 -16.04
C ALA A 16 -18.95 0.14 -16.38
N TYR A 17 -18.09 0.37 -15.38
CA TYR A 17 -16.65 0.19 -15.54
C TYR A 17 -16.27 -1.26 -15.86
N ALA A 18 -16.92 -2.24 -15.20
CA ALA A 18 -16.68 -3.65 -15.52
C ALA A 18 -17.07 -3.99 -16.96
N SER A 19 -18.12 -3.39 -17.52
CA SER A 19 -18.53 -3.63 -18.89
C SER A 19 -17.52 -3.06 -19.91
N CYS A 20 -16.96 -1.90 -19.66
CA CYS A 20 -15.91 -1.32 -20.49
C CYS A 20 -14.62 -2.15 -20.45
N VAL A 21 -14.18 -2.56 -19.25
CA VAL A 21 -12.98 -3.37 -19.11
C VAL A 21 -13.18 -4.78 -19.70
N GLU A 22 -14.35 -5.37 -19.53
CA GLU A 22 -14.71 -6.65 -20.15
C GLU A 22 -14.65 -6.57 -21.68
N ASP A 23 -15.20 -5.51 -22.29
CA ASP A 23 -15.13 -5.27 -23.74
C ASP A 23 -13.68 -5.23 -24.22
N TYR A 24 -12.83 -4.51 -23.50
CA TYR A 24 -11.42 -4.42 -23.86
C TYR A 24 -10.67 -5.75 -23.68
N ILE A 25 -10.92 -6.48 -22.59
CA ILE A 25 -10.33 -7.81 -22.38
C ILE A 25 -10.74 -8.78 -23.47
N LYS A 26 -12.00 -8.77 -23.91
CA LYS A 26 -12.48 -9.60 -25.04
C LYS A 26 -11.81 -9.24 -26.35
N TYR A 27 -11.48 -7.98 -26.55
CA TYR A 27 -10.78 -7.48 -27.73
C TYR A 27 -9.29 -7.91 -27.73
N CYS A 28 -8.53 -7.60 -26.69
CA CYS A 28 -7.09 -7.82 -26.67
C CYS A 28 -6.68 -9.22 -26.14
N LYS A 29 -7.59 -9.95 -25.50
CA LYS A 29 -7.40 -11.33 -24.98
C LYS A 29 -6.09 -11.51 -24.19
N PRO A 30 -5.86 -10.71 -23.14
CA PRO A 30 -4.62 -10.79 -22.38
C PRO A 30 -4.55 -12.09 -21.57
N SER A 31 -3.36 -12.62 -21.37
CA SER A 31 -3.14 -13.78 -20.48
C SER A 31 -3.24 -13.41 -18.99
N VAL A 32 -2.95 -12.16 -18.65
CA VAL A 32 -2.93 -11.64 -17.28
C VAL A 32 -3.58 -10.27 -17.23
N VAL A 33 -4.34 -9.99 -16.18
CA VAL A 33 -4.90 -8.67 -15.86
C VAL A 33 -4.51 -8.28 -14.44
N LEU A 34 -3.71 -7.22 -14.33
CA LEU A 34 -3.30 -6.66 -13.05
C LEU A 34 -4.13 -5.42 -12.73
N VAL A 35 -4.64 -5.34 -11.52
CA VAL A 35 -5.45 -4.22 -11.03
C VAL A 35 -4.84 -3.69 -9.74
N GLY A 36 -4.67 -2.37 -9.60
CA GLY A 36 -4.22 -1.80 -8.32
C GLY A 36 -5.22 -2.10 -7.19
N ALA A 37 -4.74 -2.56 -6.03
CA ALA A 37 -5.57 -2.87 -4.86
C ALA A 37 -6.09 -1.61 -4.13
N THR A 38 -6.52 -0.61 -4.89
CA THR A 38 -7.25 0.56 -4.41
C THR A 38 -8.69 0.19 -4.06
N ALA A 39 -9.44 1.08 -3.40
CA ALA A 39 -10.86 0.87 -3.13
C ALA A 39 -11.66 0.55 -4.41
N LEU A 40 -11.38 1.26 -5.51
CA LEU A 40 -12.01 1.01 -6.81
C LEU A 40 -11.57 -0.33 -7.40
N GLY A 41 -10.29 -0.63 -7.41
CA GLY A 41 -9.77 -1.88 -7.96
C GLY A 41 -10.26 -3.12 -7.22
N ARG A 42 -10.37 -3.05 -5.89
CA ARG A 42 -10.94 -4.13 -5.06
C ARG A 42 -12.43 -4.34 -5.30
N SER A 43 -13.16 -3.33 -5.76
CA SER A 43 -14.55 -3.44 -6.20
C SER A 43 -14.67 -3.99 -7.63
N LEU A 44 -13.78 -3.58 -8.53
CA LEU A 44 -13.82 -3.89 -9.96
C LEU A 44 -13.32 -5.31 -10.28
N ALA A 45 -12.14 -5.68 -9.75
CA ALA A 45 -11.46 -6.93 -10.14
C ALA A 45 -12.27 -8.20 -9.86
N PRO A 46 -12.96 -8.38 -8.71
CA PRO A 46 -13.78 -9.56 -8.47
C PRO A 46 -14.95 -9.69 -9.44
N ARG A 47 -15.55 -8.56 -9.85
CA ARG A 47 -16.63 -8.55 -10.86
C ARG A 47 -16.13 -9.04 -12.20
N LEU A 48 -14.95 -8.59 -12.62
CA LEU A 48 -14.32 -9.04 -13.86
C LEU A 48 -13.99 -10.54 -13.80
N ALA A 49 -13.31 -10.98 -12.75
CA ALA A 49 -12.95 -12.39 -12.59
C ALA A 49 -14.18 -13.31 -12.65
N THR A 50 -15.29 -12.92 -12.01
CA THR A 50 -16.56 -13.66 -12.08
C THR A 50 -17.14 -13.68 -13.50
N ARG A 51 -17.11 -12.56 -14.23
CA ARG A 51 -17.60 -12.51 -15.62
C ARG A 51 -16.80 -13.40 -16.58
N PHE A 52 -15.51 -13.56 -16.31
CA PHE A 52 -14.61 -14.44 -17.09
C PHE A 52 -14.52 -15.86 -16.52
N HIS A 53 -15.27 -16.19 -15.47
CA HIS A 53 -15.24 -17.50 -14.80
C HIS A 53 -13.82 -17.96 -14.46
N THR A 54 -13.01 -17.05 -13.92
CA THR A 54 -11.59 -17.30 -13.62
C THR A 54 -11.22 -16.90 -12.19
N GLY A 55 -10.03 -17.35 -11.76
CA GLY A 55 -9.50 -17.04 -10.43
C GLY A 55 -9.00 -15.61 -10.31
N LEU A 56 -9.11 -15.06 -9.09
CA LEU A 56 -8.52 -13.77 -8.70
C LEU A 56 -7.79 -13.94 -7.38
N THR A 57 -6.52 -13.56 -7.35
CA THR A 57 -5.80 -13.38 -6.08
C THR A 57 -5.79 -11.91 -5.68
N ALA A 58 -6.35 -11.65 -4.51
CA ALA A 58 -6.45 -10.27 -4.02
C ALA A 58 -5.24 -9.89 -3.16
N ASP A 59 -4.83 -8.61 -3.27
CA ASP A 59 -3.87 -7.98 -2.37
C ASP A 59 -2.46 -8.60 -2.42
N CYS A 60 -2.01 -8.93 -3.63
CA CYS A 60 -0.69 -9.50 -3.87
C CYS A 60 0.42 -8.52 -3.49
N THR A 61 1.48 -9.05 -2.89
CA THR A 61 2.70 -8.32 -2.55
C THR A 61 3.87 -8.67 -3.48
N THR A 62 3.81 -9.83 -4.14
CA THR A 62 4.83 -10.27 -5.09
C THR A 62 4.17 -11.02 -6.25
N LEU A 63 4.71 -10.84 -7.45
CA LEU A 63 4.31 -11.54 -8.65
C LEU A 63 5.55 -12.15 -9.31
N ILE A 64 5.46 -13.42 -9.73
CA ILE A 64 6.53 -14.12 -10.46
C ILE A 64 5.91 -14.73 -11.71
N LEU A 65 6.47 -14.39 -12.88
CA LEU A 65 6.09 -15.02 -14.13
C LEU A 65 6.96 -16.24 -14.37
N ARG A 66 6.35 -17.41 -14.61
CA ARG A 66 7.05 -18.65 -14.97
C ARG A 66 7.26 -18.71 -16.48
N ASP A 67 8.19 -19.54 -16.93
CA ASP A 67 8.44 -19.82 -18.36
C ASP A 67 7.18 -20.42 -19.05
N THR A 68 6.33 -21.09 -18.28
CA THR A 68 5.03 -21.60 -18.72
C THR A 68 3.97 -20.52 -18.96
N THR A 69 4.31 -19.23 -18.79
CA THR A 69 3.36 -18.08 -18.80
C THR A 69 2.36 -18.05 -17.65
N ASP A 70 2.52 -18.89 -16.65
CA ASP A 70 1.71 -18.85 -15.44
C ASP A 70 2.20 -17.78 -14.48
N LEU A 71 1.27 -16.97 -13.98
CA LEU A 71 1.54 -15.96 -12.98
C LEU A 71 1.43 -16.56 -11.58
N VAL A 72 2.56 -16.67 -10.87
CA VAL A 72 2.56 -16.97 -9.43
C VAL A 72 2.24 -15.70 -8.67
N GLN A 73 1.16 -15.73 -7.92
CA GLN A 73 0.59 -14.60 -7.19
C GLN A 73 0.83 -14.84 -5.70
N ILE A 74 1.66 -14.00 -5.07
CA ILE A 74 2.08 -14.19 -3.67
C ILE A 74 1.41 -13.12 -2.81
N ARG A 75 0.78 -13.58 -1.72
CA ARG A 75 0.11 -12.70 -0.77
C ARG A 75 0.27 -13.19 0.67
N PRO A 76 0.25 -12.30 1.66
CA PRO A 76 0.11 -12.69 3.05
C PRO A 76 -1.24 -13.35 3.32
N ALA A 77 -1.23 -14.45 4.07
CA ALA A 77 -2.40 -15.21 4.50
C ALA A 77 -2.33 -15.47 6.00
N PHE A 78 -3.44 -15.91 6.61
CA PHE A 78 -3.53 -16.25 8.03
C PHE A 78 -2.96 -15.16 8.96
N GLY A 79 -3.42 -13.93 8.79
CA GLY A 79 -2.95 -12.80 9.58
C GLY A 79 -1.51 -12.34 9.26
N GLY A 80 -0.93 -12.81 8.15
CA GLY A 80 0.42 -12.46 7.72
C GLY A 80 1.50 -13.47 8.13
N ASN A 81 1.14 -14.53 8.83
CA ASN A 81 2.10 -15.55 9.29
C ASN A 81 2.58 -16.49 8.15
N ILE A 82 1.85 -16.53 7.04
CA ILE A 82 2.16 -17.38 5.89
C ILE A 82 2.10 -16.56 4.61
N MET A 83 3.04 -16.79 3.70
CA MET A 83 3.01 -16.26 2.34
C MET A 83 2.44 -17.31 1.41
N ALA A 84 1.17 -17.14 1.01
CA ALA A 84 0.50 -18.04 0.08
C ALA A 84 0.97 -17.78 -1.35
N GLN A 85 1.38 -18.82 -2.05
CA GLN A 85 1.66 -18.81 -3.49
C GLN A 85 0.47 -19.42 -4.23
N ILE A 86 -0.15 -18.66 -5.09
CA ILE A 86 -1.38 -19.03 -5.78
C ILE A 86 -1.16 -18.94 -7.29
N VAL A 87 -1.67 -19.93 -8.02
CA VAL A 87 -1.59 -20.00 -9.50
C VAL A 87 -2.95 -20.36 -10.06
N THR A 88 -3.38 -19.66 -11.11
CA THR A 88 -4.60 -19.99 -11.85
C THR A 88 -4.21 -20.75 -13.13
N LEU A 89 -4.20 -22.08 -13.09
CA LEU A 89 -3.64 -22.90 -14.17
C LEU A 89 -4.53 -22.99 -15.42
N ASN A 90 -5.84 -23.19 -15.26
CA ASN A 90 -6.74 -23.68 -16.31
C ASN A 90 -7.62 -22.60 -16.93
N THR A 91 -7.63 -21.38 -16.40
CA THR A 91 -8.49 -20.29 -16.88
C THR A 91 -7.68 -19.03 -17.19
N ARG A 92 -8.20 -18.25 -18.13
CA ARG A 92 -7.59 -16.96 -18.55
C ARG A 92 -8.68 -15.90 -18.70
N PRO A 93 -8.33 -14.62 -18.50
CA PRO A 93 -7.03 -14.14 -17.99
C PRO A 93 -6.82 -14.49 -16.50
N GLN A 94 -5.57 -14.52 -16.05
CA GLN A 94 -5.22 -14.64 -14.64
C GLN A 94 -5.35 -13.26 -14.00
N PHE A 95 -6.23 -13.09 -13.00
CA PHE A 95 -6.42 -11.80 -12.33
C PHE A 95 -5.63 -11.72 -11.04
N ALA A 96 -5.02 -10.58 -10.80
CA ALA A 96 -4.46 -10.23 -9.49
C ALA A 96 -4.77 -8.77 -9.15
N THR A 97 -5.13 -8.51 -7.88
CA THR A 97 -4.99 -7.14 -7.37
C THR A 97 -3.65 -7.00 -6.67
N VAL A 98 -2.93 -5.90 -6.96
CA VAL A 98 -1.57 -5.65 -6.48
C VAL A 98 -1.60 -4.53 -5.47
N ARG A 99 -0.99 -4.76 -4.30
CA ARG A 99 -0.91 -3.79 -3.22
C ARG A 99 -0.06 -2.58 -3.63
N TYR A 100 -0.40 -1.42 -3.09
CA TYR A 100 0.33 -0.17 -3.35
C TYR A 100 1.76 -0.22 -2.81
N LYS A 101 2.71 0.32 -3.58
CA LYS A 101 4.15 0.43 -3.20
C LYS A 101 4.87 -0.88 -2.85
N VAL A 102 4.40 -2.03 -3.31
CA VAL A 102 5.09 -3.32 -3.12
C VAL A 102 6.11 -3.62 -4.22
N MET A 103 6.08 -2.87 -5.31
CA MET A 103 7.02 -3.01 -6.44
C MET A 103 7.67 -1.67 -6.76
N ASN A 104 8.88 -1.71 -7.34
CA ASN A 104 9.53 -0.51 -7.83
C ASN A 104 8.77 0.05 -9.04
N ALA A 105 8.67 1.36 -9.11
CA ALA A 105 8.21 2.02 -10.32
C ALA A 105 9.26 1.84 -11.43
N PRO A 106 8.85 1.60 -12.69
CA PRO A 106 9.80 1.55 -13.80
C PRO A 106 10.40 2.93 -14.04
N VAL A 107 11.59 2.94 -14.61
CA VAL A 107 12.22 4.19 -15.08
C VAL A 107 11.36 4.76 -16.21
N ARG A 108 11.07 6.05 -16.16
CA ARG A 108 10.33 6.74 -17.23
C ARG A 108 11.20 6.82 -18.47
N SER A 109 10.60 6.54 -19.63
CA SER A 109 11.19 6.79 -20.93
C SER A 109 10.51 8.00 -21.57
N ASP A 110 11.28 8.87 -22.21
CA ASP A 110 10.76 9.99 -23.00
C ASP A 110 10.31 9.52 -24.39
N GLU A 111 10.67 8.28 -24.76
CA GLU A 111 10.25 7.66 -26.03
C GLU A 111 8.82 7.14 -25.93
N VAL A 112 7.93 7.75 -26.70
CA VAL A 112 6.51 7.37 -26.74
C VAL A 112 6.31 6.32 -27.85
N THR A 113 6.17 5.05 -27.46
CA THR A 113 5.98 3.92 -28.39
C THR A 113 4.55 3.37 -28.37
N GLY A 114 3.67 3.92 -27.53
CA GLY A 114 2.33 3.42 -27.30
C GLY A 114 1.27 4.01 -28.24
N GLU A 115 0.24 3.23 -28.54
CA GLU A 115 -0.94 3.63 -29.32
C GLU A 115 -2.11 3.98 -28.40
N ILE A 116 -2.93 4.98 -28.79
CA ILE A 116 -4.17 5.34 -28.11
C ILE A 116 -5.34 4.85 -28.96
N LEU A 117 -6.15 3.95 -28.38
CA LEU A 117 -7.35 3.40 -29.01
C LEU A 117 -8.59 4.00 -28.34
N THR A 118 -9.31 4.84 -29.07
CA THR A 118 -10.62 5.34 -28.62
C THR A 118 -11.69 4.33 -28.92
N ARG A 119 -12.45 3.91 -27.92
CA ARG A 119 -13.52 2.91 -28.02
C ARG A 119 -14.86 3.49 -27.55
N LYS A 120 -15.93 3.06 -28.18
CA LYS A 120 -17.30 3.39 -27.74
C LYS A 120 -17.66 2.53 -26.52
N ILE A 121 -18.46 3.09 -25.62
CA ILE A 121 -18.99 2.32 -24.49
C ILE A 121 -19.86 1.16 -25.00
N PRO A 122 -19.78 -0.02 -24.36
CA PRO A 122 -20.64 -1.15 -24.71
C PRO A 122 -22.13 -0.84 -24.51
N LYS A 123 -22.98 -1.47 -25.29
CA LYS A 123 -24.43 -1.44 -25.06
C LYS A 123 -24.73 -1.94 -23.64
N GLY A 124 -25.62 -1.27 -22.92
CA GLY A 124 -25.99 -1.60 -21.56
C GLY A 124 -25.20 -0.85 -20.46
N VAL A 125 -24.14 -0.10 -20.79
CA VAL A 125 -23.48 0.77 -19.79
C VAL A 125 -24.42 1.88 -19.31
N ALA A 126 -25.18 2.47 -20.23
CA ALA A 126 -26.22 3.47 -19.93
C ALA A 126 -27.43 2.88 -19.17
N GLU A 127 -27.64 1.55 -19.25
CA GLU A 127 -28.71 0.81 -18.58
C GLU A 127 -28.34 0.35 -17.17
N SER A 128 -27.28 0.90 -16.59
CA SER A 128 -26.87 0.57 -15.22
C SER A 128 -28.02 0.77 -14.22
N LYS A 129 -28.19 -0.21 -13.34
CA LYS A 129 -29.23 -0.19 -12.29
C LYS A 129 -28.91 0.78 -11.16
N SER A 130 -27.73 1.41 -11.17
CA SER A 130 -27.29 2.37 -10.18
C SER A 130 -26.94 3.70 -10.82
N SER A 131 -27.20 4.79 -10.11
CA SER A 131 -26.80 6.15 -10.52
C SER A 131 -26.06 6.85 -9.38
N CYS A 132 -25.14 7.73 -9.72
CA CYS A 132 -24.50 8.59 -8.74
C CYS A 132 -25.39 9.82 -8.52
N VAL A 133 -25.96 9.97 -7.33
CA VAL A 133 -26.84 11.09 -6.97
C VAL A 133 -26.03 12.33 -6.64
N SER A 134 -24.96 12.18 -5.87
CA SER A 134 -24.08 13.28 -5.50
C SER A 134 -22.68 12.78 -5.11
N VAL A 135 -21.68 13.62 -5.28
CA VAL A 135 -20.31 13.39 -4.81
C VAL A 135 -19.90 14.57 -3.95
N VAL A 136 -19.57 14.29 -2.70
CA VAL A 136 -19.00 15.30 -1.79
C VAL A 136 -17.50 15.10 -1.73
N PRO A 137 -16.68 16.02 -2.29
CA PRO A 137 -15.24 15.91 -2.22
C PRO A 137 -14.77 16.02 -0.77
N VAL A 138 -13.92 15.09 -0.36
CA VAL A 138 -13.20 15.18 0.91
C VAL A 138 -11.84 15.83 0.62
N PRO A 139 -11.41 16.86 1.37
CA PRO A 139 -10.09 17.44 1.19
C PRO A 139 -9.00 16.37 1.23
N PRO A 140 -8.03 16.39 0.31
CA PRO A 140 -6.95 15.41 0.31
C PRO A 140 -6.16 15.52 1.62
N LYS A 141 -6.17 14.47 2.42
CA LYS A 141 -5.27 14.33 3.56
C LYS A 141 -3.95 13.74 3.06
N GLN A 142 -2.84 14.34 3.49
CA GLN A 142 -1.53 13.76 3.21
C GLN A 142 -1.47 12.34 3.79
N SER A 143 -1.21 11.36 2.94
CA SER A 143 -1.13 9.96 3.35
C SER A 143 0.27 9.65 3.86
N ILE A 144 0.38 8.92 4.97
CA ILE A 144 1.66 8.40 5.45
C ILE A 144 2.36 7.51 4.41
N SER A 145 1.60 6.96 3.45
CA SER A 145 2.18 6.18 2.35
C SER A 145 3.01 7.03 1.37
N ASP A 146 2.82 8.35 1.35
CA ASP A 146 3.52 9.25 0.44
C ASP A 146 4.70 9.97 1.11
N ALA A 147 4.87 9.79 2.42
CA ALA A 147 5.96 10.39 3.18
C ALA A 147 7.32 9.78 2.79
N GLU A 148 8.32 10.61 2.57
CA GLU A 148 9.70 10.19 2.33
C GLU A 148 10.43 9.79 3.62
N ILE A 149 10.02 10.37 4.75
CA ILE A 149 10.56 10.07 6.08
C ILE A 149 9.40 9.79 7.02
N LEU A 150 9.47 8.69 7.75
CA LEU A 150 8.48 8.31 8.75
C LEU A 150 9.13 8.02 10.11
N VAL A 151 8.51 8.53 11.17
CA VAL A 151 8.83 8.14 12.54
C VAL A 151 7.63 7.40 13.13
N VAL A 152 7.85 6.19 13.62
CA VAL A 152 6.79 5.26 14.01
C VAL A 152 6.83 4.95 15.49
N GLY A 153 5.74 5.25 16.19
CA GLY A 153 5.52 4.84 17.56
C GLY A 153 4.93 3.44 17.68
N GLY A 154 5.52 2.60 18.49
CA GLY A 154 5.02 1.26 18.81
C GLY A 154 4.44 1.13 20.21
N ARG A 155 4.06 -0.10 20.57
CA ARG A 155 3.49 -0.44 21.90
C ARG A 155 4.42 -0.13 23.08
N GLY A 156 5.71 0.13 22.82
CA GLY A 156 6.66 0.58 23.83
C GLY A 156 6.38 1.99 24.39
N LEU A 157 5.52 2.80 23.74
CA LEU A 157 5.02 4.05 24.30
C LEU A 157 4.05 3.75 25.44
N ALA A 158 4.25 4.41 26.58
CA ALA A 158 3.50 4.14 27.81
C ALA A 158 2.15 4.88 27.84
N LYS A 159 2.08 6.10 27.31
CA LYS A 159 0.91 6.98 27.33
C LYS A 159 0.73 7.74 26.02
N GLU A 160 -0.47 8.24 25.76
CA GLU A 160 -0.81 8.95 24.52
C GLU A 160 0.05 10.18 24.28
N THR A 161 0.37 10.94 25.32
CA THR A 161 1.22 12.15 25.25
C THR A 161 2.64 11.86 24.75
N ASP A 162 3.11 10.61 24.82
CA ASP A 162 4.44 10.23 24.32
C ASP A 162 4.50 10.28 22.77
N LEU A 163 3.35 10.29 22.11
CA LEU A 163 3.27 10.53 20.67
C LEU A 163 3.82 11.90 20.25
N ASP A 164 3.86 12.87 21.18
CA ASP A 164 4.39 14.21 20.87
C ASP A 164 5.89 14.17 20.60
N MET A 165 6.63 13.30 21.28
CA MET A 165 8.05 13.05 21.01
C MET A 165 8.26 12.43 19.61
N ILE A 166 7.38 11.53 19.19
CA ILE A 166 7.41 10.92 17.84
C ILE A 166 7.12 11.97 16.78
N LYS A 167 6.08 12.79 16.98
CA LYS A 167 5.71 13.90 16.09
C LYS A 167 6.81 14.94 15.98
N GLU A 168 7.47 15.26 17.10
CA GLU A 168 8.58 16.21 17.14
C GLU A 168 9.77 15.72 16.31
N LEU A 169 10.19 14.46 16.51
CA LEU A 169 11.27 13.85 15.73
C LEU A 169 10.93 13.84 14.23
N ALA A 170 9.70 13.46 13.87
CA ALA A 170 9.23 13.47 12.50
C ALA A 170 9.31 14.88 11.89
N LYS A 171 8.80 15.88 12.58
CA LYS A 171 8.84 17.30 12.17
C LYS A 171 10.27 17.81 11.98
N LEU A 172 11.18 17.48 12.89
CA LEU A 172 12.58 17.84 12.79
C LEU A 172 13.25 17.25 11.56
N LEU A 173 12.88 16.05 11.16
CA LEU A 173 13.40 15.40 9.96
C LEU A 173 12.72 15.87 8.68
N GLY A 174 11.64 16.68 8.75
CA GLY A 174 10.84 17.07 7.61
C GLY A 174 9.95 15.95 7.07
N GLY A 175 9.65 14.97 7.92
CA GLY A 175 8.83 13.82 7.61
C GLY A 175 7.47 13.83 8.31
N ASP A 176 6.80 12.68 8.29
CA ASP A 176 5.51 12.46 8.94
C ASP A 176 5.63 11.33 10.00
N TRP A 177 4.61 11.16 10.80
CA TRP A 177 4.57 10.18 11.88
C TRP A 177 3.49 9.13 11.66
N ALA A 178 3.73 7.95 12.19
CA ALA A 178 2.82 6.82 12.11
C ALA A 178 2.85 5.99 13.40
N VAL A 179 1.95 5.03 13.49
CA VAL A 179 1.88 4.13 14.65
C VAL A 179 1.65 2.68 14.23
N THR A 180 1.90 1.78 15.17
CA THR A 180 1.49 0.39 15.05
C THR A 180 0.05 0.19 15.56
N ARG A 181 -0.62 -0.87 15.13
CA ARG A 181 -2.02 -1.20 15.44
C ARG A 181 -2.40 -1.08 16.92
N PRO A 182 -1.59 -1.53 17.91
CA PRO A 182 -1.95 -1.41 19.33
C PRO A 182 -2.27 0.01 19.80
N LEU A 183 -1.67 1.04 19.20
CA LEU A 183 -1.93 2.43 19.59
C LEU A 183 -3.24 2.96 19.00
N VAL A 184 -3.63 2.45 17.83
CA VAL A 184 -4.95 2.72 17.24
C VAL A 184 -6.04 2.04 18.07
N GLU A 185 -5.84 0.79 18.48
CA GLU A 185 -6.78 0.04 19.33
C GLU A 185 -6.96 0.70 20.72
N LYS A 186 -5.94 1.37 21.25
CA LYS A 186 -6.05 2.19 22.45
C LYS A 186 -6.77 3.53 22.23
N GLY A 187 -7.12 3.87 20.98
CA GLY A 187 -7.79 5.13 20.63
C GLY A 187 -6.86 6.36 20.62
N TRP A 188 -5.53 6.19 20.65
CA TRP A 188 -4.57 7.29 20.67
C TRP A 188 -4.47 8.01 19.31
N THR A 189 -4.86 7.36 18.24
CA THR A 189 -4.93 7.92 16.89
C THR A 189 -5.85 7.11 15.99
N THR A 190 -6.07 7.60 14.78
CA THR A 190 -6.96 6.99 13.80
C THR A 190 -6.22 6.03 12.86
N ASN A 191 -6.97 5.14 12.19
CA ASN A 191 -6.42 4.08 11.33
C ASN A 191 -5.66 4.60 10.09
N ASP A 192 -5.85 5.86 9.71
CA ASP A 192 -5.08 6.50 8.63
C ASP A 192 -3.59 6.70 8.97
N ARG A 193 -3.23 6.65 10.26
CA ARG A 193 -1.86 6.68 10.78
C ARG A 193 -1.26 5.30 11.06
N GLN A 194 -2.03 4.22 10.84
CA GLN A 194 -1.56 2.86 11.11
C GLN A 194 -0.73 2.29 9.97
N ILE A 195 0.46 1.76 10.29
CA ILE A 195 1.22 0.88 9.40
C ILE A 195 0.92 -0.58 9.74
N GLY A 196 0.65 -1.39 8.72
CA GLY A 196 0.40 -2.82 8.87
C GLY A 196 -0.58 -3.38 7.84
N LEU A 197 -0.84 -4.68 7.89
CA LEU A 197 -1.72 -5.36 6.93
C LEU A 197 -3.17 -4.83 6.96
N SER A 198 -3.65 -4.38 8.10
CA SER A 198 -4.96 -3.74 8.26
C SER A 198 -4.90 -2.20 8.19
N GLY A 199 -3.73 -1.63 7.99
CA GLY A 199 -3.48 -0.20 7.84
C GLY A 199 -2.90 0.14 6.47
N ARG A 200 -1.83 0.93 6.47
CA ARG A 200 -1.13 1.39 5.29
C ARG A 200 0.14 0.59 5.05
N THR A 201 0.46 0.35 3.79
CA THR A 201 1.80 -0.05 3.34
C THR A 201 2.58 1.21 2.99
N VAL A 202 3.80 1.31 3.51
CA VAL A 202 4.68 2.46 3.33
C VAL A 202 6.02 2.02 2.77
N ARG A 203 6.70 2.93 2.06
CA ARG A 203 8.04 2.71 1.53
C ARG A 203 8.81 4.03 1.52
N PRO A 204 9.08 4.62 2.70
CA PRO A 204 9.85 5.84 2.80
C PRO A 204 11.34 5.59 2.52
N ARG A 205 12.07 6.65 2.22
CA ARG A 205 13.54 6.63 2.18
C ARG A 205 14.15 6.35 3.55
N LEU A 206 13.51 6.87 4.62
CA LEU A 206 13.93 6.64 6.00
C LEU A 206 12.72 6.32 6.87
N ILE A 207 12.78 5.23 7.61
CA ILE A 207 11.82 4.93 8.67
C ILE A 207 12.56 4.73 10.00
N ILE A 208 12.10 5.43 11.03
CA ILE A 208 12.62 5.28 12.39
C ILE A 208 11.50 4.69 13.26
N THR A 209 11.73 3.53 13.87
CA THR A 209 10.75 2.88 14.72
C THR A 209 11.17 2.99 16.21
N CYS A 210 10.26 3.45 17.05
CA CYS A 210 10.48 3.66 18.48
C CYS A 210 9.55 2.74 19.29
N GLY A 211 10.11 1.74 19.97
CA GLY A 211 9.37 0.78 20.79
C GLY A 211 8.42 -0.14 19.99
N VAL A 212 8.82 -0.50 18.77
CA VAL A 212 8.10 -1.44 17.90
C VAL A 212 8.71 -2.83 18.03
N SER A 213 7.91 -3.86 18.23
CA SER A 213 8.38 -5.24 18.38
C SER A 213 8.78 -5.91 17.06
N GLY A 214 8.19 -5.51 15.92
CA GLY A 214 8.49 -6.10 14.63
C GLY A 214 7.60 -7.29 14.26
N ALA A 215 6.35 -7.30 14.71
CA ALA A 215 5.40 -8.31 14.23
C ALA A 215 5.33 -8.34 12.70
N ILE A 216 5.22 -9.53 12.10
CA ILE A 216 5.26 -9.73 10.64
C ILE A 216 4.20 -8.91 9.90
N GLN A 217 3.05 -8.64 10.54
CA GLN A 217 1.98 -7.81 9.98
C GLN A 217 2.41 -6.34 9.81
N PHE A 218 3.36 -5.88 10.62
CA PHE A 218 3.95 -4.56 10.52
C PHE A 218 5.13 -4.57 9.54
N THR A 219 6.09 -5.49 9.71
CA THR A 219 7.31 -5.51 8.92
C THR A 219 7.03 -5.75 7.43
N ALA A 220 6.07 -6.62 7.09
CA ALA A 220 5.64 -6.85 5.70
C ALA A 220 5.11 -5.58 4.99
N CYS A 221 4.75 -4.55 5.75
CA CYS A 221 4.22 -3.30 5.20
C CYS A 221 5.22 -2.15 5.22
N MET A 222 6.47 -2.37 5.67
CA MET A 222 7.48 -1.32 5.75
C MET A 222 8.91 -1.77 5.38
N ASN A 223 9.17 -3.07 5.29
CA ASN A 223 10.51 -3.61 5.00
C ASN A 223 11.08 -3.22 3.63
N GLY A 224 10.26 -2.67 2.74
CA GLY A 224 10.72 -2.08 1.47
C GLY A 224 11.28 -0.65 1.60
N SER A 225 11.41 -0.10 2.81
CA SER A 225 12.03 1.22 3.05
C SER A 225 13.52 1.18 2.76
N ASP A 226 14.09 2.28 2.23
CA ASP A 226 15.51 2.31 1.86
C ASP A 226 16.42 2.25 3.09
N HIS A 227 16.05 2.94 4.18
CA HIS A 227 16.76 2.91 5.45
C HIS A 227 15.79 2.67 6.61
N ILE A 228 16.08 1.66 7.42
CA ILE A 228 15.29 1.28 8.59
C ILE A 228 16.17 1.43 9.84
N VAL A 229 15.78 2.33 10.73
CA VAL A 229 16.40 2.54 12.04
C VAL A 229 15.40 2.11 13.12
N SER A 230 15.83 1.28 14.07
CA SER A 230 14.92 0.75 15.08
C SER A 230 15.48 0.92 16.49
N ILE A 231 14.65 1.41 17.40
CA ILE A 231 14.96 1.61 18.81
C ILE A 231 14.05 0.69 19.63
N ASN A 232 14.64 -0.25 20.36
CA ASN A 232 13.92 -1.17 21.25
C ASN A 232 14.81 -1.55 22.46
N THR A 233 14.19 -1.78 23.60
CA THR A 233 14.90 -2.27 24.81
C THR A 233 15.21 -3.76 24.74
N ASP A 234 14.38 -4.52 24.01
CA ASP A 234 14.57 -5.95 23.80
C ASP A 234 15.53 -6.19 22.63
N LYS A 235 16.73 -6.69 22.92
CA LYS A 235 17.77 -6.97 21.92
C LYS A 235 17.37 -8.08 20.93
N ASP A 236 16.43 -8.94 21.32
CA ASP A 236 15.95 -10.06 20.52
C ASP A 236 14.62 -9.74 19.81
N ALA A 237 14.20 -8.47 19.83
CA ALA A 237 12.99 -8.03 19.16
C ALA A 237 13.08 -8.28 17.62
N PRO A 238 12.08 -8.92 17.01
CA PRO A 238 12.09 -9.24 15.57
C PRO A 238 12.26 -8.03 14.64
N ILE A 239 12.00 -6.81 15.13
CA ILE A 239 12.24 -5.59 14.35
C ILE A 239 13.69 -5.44 13.92
N PHE A 240 14.63 -5.98 14.70
CA PHE A 240 16.06 -5.90 14.40
C PHE A 240 16.47 -6.81 13.23
N GLU A 241 15.68 -7.83 12.89
CA GLU A 241 15.94 -8.69 11.73
C GLU A 241 15.80 -7.93 10.39
N VAL A 242 14.98 -6.87 10.38
CA VAL A 242 14.74 -6.03 9.19
C VAL A 242 15.39 -4.65 9.28
N ALA A 243 15.93 -4.28 10.45
CA ALA A 243 16.55 -2.98 10.65
C ALA A 243 17.96 -2.94 10.04
N HIS A 244 18.26 -1.85 9.31
CA HIS A 244 19.64 -1.58 8.85
C HIS A 244 20.50 -1.04 10.00
N ILE A 245 19.89 -0.31 10.94
CA ILE A 245 20.53 0.19 12.18
C ILE A 245 19.62 -0.14 13.34
N GLY A 246 20.11 -0.95 14.29
CA GLY A 246 19.43 -1.29 15.52
C GLY A 246 20.07 -0.58 16.71
N ILE A 247 19.26 0.08 17.55
CA ILE A 247 19.69 0.69 18.80
C ILE A 247 18.98 -0.01 19.95
N VAL A 248 19.75 -0.82 20.70
CA VAL A 248 19.23 -1.46 21.91
C VAL A 248 19.27 -0.45 23.04
N GLY A 249 18.11 0.07 23.42
CA GLY A 249 18.01 1.11 24.43
C GLY A 249 16.59 1.57 24.71
N ASP A 250 16.45 2.32 25.78
CA ASP A 250 15.20 2.93 26.18
C ASP A 250 14.85 4.10 25.24
N LEU A 251 13.70 4.00 24.57
CA LEU A 251 13.21 5.03 23.64
C LEU A 251 13.08 6.41 24.31
N TYR A 252 12.78 6.45 25.61
CA TYR A 252 12.66 7.70 26.36
C TYR A 252 14.01 8.37 26.65
N LYS A 253 15.11 7.66 26.49
CA LYS A 253 16.48 8.21 26.55
C LYS A 253 17.03 8.46 25.15
N VAL A 254 16.92 7.48 24.27
CA VAL A 254 17.51 7.53 22.92
C VAL A 254 16.84 8.57 22.04
N THR A 255 15.48 8.64 22.04
CA THR A 255 14.76 9.55 21.13
C THR A 255 15.03 11.04 21.47
N PRO A 256 15.00 11.50 22.73
CA PRO A 256 15.39 12.87 23.06
C PRO A 256 16.84 13.20 22.66
N MET A 257 17.79 12.30 22.92
CA MET A 257 19.19 12.49 22.50
C MET A 257 19.31 12.64 20.96
N LEU A 258 18.55 11.85 20.22
CA LEU A 258 18.50 11.94 18.77
C LEU A 258 17.91 13.29 18.31
N ILE A 259 16.85 13.75 18.95
CA ILE A 259 16.23 15.07 18.71
C ILE A 259 17.26 16.18 18.92
N GLU A 260 17.99 16.17 20.03
CA GLU A 260 19.02 17.17 20.35
C GLU A 260 20.16 17.15 19.33
N ALA A 261 20.67 15.96 18.98
CA ALA A 261 21.72 15.80 17.99
C ALA A 261 21.32 16.34 16.61
N ILE A 262 20.07 16.07 16.17
CA ILE A 262 19.55 16.59 14.90
C ILE A 262 19.39 18.12 14.94
N ARG A 263 18.93 18.69 16.07
CA ARG A 263 18.84 20.14 16.24
C ARG A 263 20.23 20.80 16.15
N ALA A 264 21.22 20.24 16.84
CA ALA A 264 22.59 20.73 16.80
C ALA A 264 23.17 20.66 15.36
N ALA A 265 22.99 19.54 14.68
CA ALA A 265 23.44 19.36 13.30
C ALA A 265 22.78 20.33 12.30
N LYS A 266 21.51 20.71 12.54
CA LYS A 266 20.81 21.71 11.72
C LYS A 266 21.23 23.14 12.03
N ALA A 267 21.59 23.43 13.25
CA ALA A 267 22.08 24.77 13.65
C ALA A 267 23.52 25.04 13.16
N ALA A 268 24.27 23.98 12.86
CA ALA A 268 25.64 24.07 12.34
C ALA A 268 25.73 24.19 10.82
N LYS A 269 24.61 24.12 10.12
CA LYS A 269 24.46 24.34 8.65
C LYS A 269 23.89 25.70 8.36
#